data_de44f8f42e6cc445ce194a6defaef7a6
#
_entry.id   de44f8f42e6cc445ce194a6defaef7a6
#
_cell.length_a   1.000
_cell.length_b   1.000
_cell.length_c   1.000
_cell.angle_alpha   90.00
_cell.angle_beta   90.00
_cell.angle_gamma   90.00
#
_symmetry.space_group_name_H-M   'P 1'
#
loop_
_entity.id
_entity.type
_entity.pdbx_description
1 polymer ?
#
loop_
_entity_poly.entity_id
_entity_poly.type
_entity_poly.pdbx_seq_one_letter_code
_entity_poly.pdbx_strand_id
1 'polypeptide(L)'
;MLFRSTCTDTDPRVIEMLGDPNVGKAMLLVYDTSGSTPVKSGALMTVNSNLQTAGTIGGGCTENEVLREAFRMIGTGEEKVFSLDMSNEVAADQGMVCGGQMLVYVVDI
;
A
#
# COMPACT_ATOMS: atom_id res chain seq x y z
N MET A 1 -20.79 3.99 14.20
CA MET A 1 -20.22 3.82 14.32
C MET A 1 -19.39 3.63 14.50
N LEU A 2 -19.21 3.62 14.74
CA LEU A 2 -18.31 3.56 15.06
C LEU A 2 -17.41 2.86 15.00
N PHE A 3 -17.42 2.17 15.01
CA PHE A 3 -16.45 1.59 14.95
C PHE A 3 -15.46 2.01 14.12
N ARG A 4 -15.58 2.79 13.74
CA ARG A 4 -14.74 3.34 12.95
C ARG A 4 -13.41 3.57 13.42
N SER A 5 -13.19 3.61 14.58
CA SER A 5 -11.90 3.92 15.12
C SER A 5 -10.83 2.92 14.72
N THR A 6 -11.20 1.69 14.50
CA THR A 6 -10.23 0.68 14.09
C THR A 6 -9.82 0.82 12.64
N CYS A 7 -10.60 1.53 11.84
CA CYS A 7 -10.34 1.68 10.43
C CYS A 7 -10.00 3.11 10.05
N THR A 8 -9.65 3.91 11.04
CA THR A 8 -9.51 5.33 10.80
C THR A 8 -8.33 5.71 9.96
N ASP A 9 -7.37 4.81 9.80
CA ASP A 9 -6.19 5.12 9.02
C ASP A 9 -6.43 5.01 7.52
N THR A 10 -7.61 4.55 7.11
CA THR A 10 -7.91 4.46 5.71
C THR A 10 -8.26 5.83 5.16
N ASP A 11 -7.49 6.26 4.15
CA ASP A 11 -7.73 7.51 3.47
C ASP A 11 -9.07 7.44 2.74
N PRO A 12 -9.97 8.41 2.95
CA PRO A 12 -11.26 8.41 2.24
C PRO A 12 -11.14 8.34 0.73
N ARG A 13 -10.04 8.84 0.17
CA ARG A 13 -9.83 8.76 -1.28
C ARG A 13 -9.61 7.33 -1.74
N VAL A 14 -9.09 6.47 -0.88
CA VAL A 14 -8.96 5.05 -1.21
C VAL A 14 -10.34 4.46 -1.46
N ILE A 15 -11.27 4.73 -0.55
CA ILE A 15 -12.63 4.22 -0.68
C ILE A 15 -13.30 4.75 -1.93
N GLU A 16 -13.09 6.03 -2.23
CA GLU A 16 -13.66 6.65 -3.41
C GLU A 16 -13.14 5.99 -4.68
N MET A 17 -11.82 5.75 -4.75
CA MET A 17 -11.24 5.10 -5.91
C MET A 17 -11.69 3.65 -6.05
N LEU A 18 -11.82 2.94 -4.94
CA LEU A 18 -12.28 1.55 -4.97
C LEU A 18 -13.72 1.44 -5.48
N GLY A 19 -14.52 2.48 -5.27
CA GLY A 19 -15.90 2.48 -5.67
C GLY A 19 -16.15 2.88 -7.11
N ASP A 20 -15.13 3.31 -7.85
CA ASP A 20 -15.29 3.77 -9.23
C ASP A 20 -15.28 2.57 -10.18
N PRO A 21 -16.41 2.21 -10.81
CA PRO A 21 -16.47 1.05 -11.69
C PRO A 21 -15.89 1.29 -13.08
N ASN A 22 -15.55 2.54 -13.40
CA ASN A 22 -15.15 2.91 -14.75
C ASN A 22 -13.65 2.83 -14.99
N VAL A 23 -12.86 2.64 -13.95
CA VAL A 23 -11.41 2.69 -14.03
C VAL A 23 -10.84 1.44 -13.40
N GLY A 24 -9.95 0.78 -14.12
CA GLY A 24 -9.23 -0.36 -13.56
C GLY A 24 -8.34 0.08 -12.41
N LYS A 25 -8.23 -0.75 -11.39
CA LYS A 25 -7.48 -0.39 -10.20
C LYS A 25 -6.91 -1.61 -9.51
N ALA A 26 -5.91 -1.38 -8.68
CA ALA A 26 -5.33 -2.39 -7.82
C ALA A 26 -5.27 -1.86 -6.40
N MET A 27 -5.46 -2.74 -5.45
CA MET A 27 -5.42 -2.40 -4.03
C MET A 27 -4.17 -3.00 -3.41
N LEU A 28 -3.54 -2.22 -2.55
CA LEU A 28 -2.39 -2.67 -1.77
C LEU A 28 -2.78 -2.62 -0.31
N LEU A 29 -2.60 -3.74 0.38
CA LEU A 29 -2.93 -3.85 1.80
C LEU A 29 -1.71 -4.34 2.57
N VAL A 30 -1.27 -3.55 3.54
CA VAL A 30 -0.25 -4.00 4.48
C VAL A 30 -0.96 -4.85 5.51
N TYR A 31 -0.77 -6.17 5.45
CA TYR A 31 -1.51 -7.05 6.34
C TYR A 31 -0.67 -7.58 7.50
N ASP A 32 0.62 -7.40 7.46
CA ASP A 32 1.47 -7.79 8.58
C ASP A 32 2.74 -6.94 8.59
N THR A 33 3.18 -6.59 9.77
CA THR A 33 4.43 -5.83 9.93
C THR A 33 5.20 -6.41 11.11
N SER A 34 6.52 -6.32 11.05
CA SER A 34 7.38 -6.68 12.16
C SER A 34 8.51 -5.67 12.25
N GLY A 35 8.94 -5.38 13.47
CA GLY A 35 9.97 -4.38 13.69
C GLY A 35 9.44 -2.97 13.44
N SER A 36 10.35 -2.08 13.13
CA SER A 36 10.02 -0.67 12.93
C SER A 36 9.64 -0.44 11.47
N THR A 37 8.39 -0.08 11.23
CA THR A 37 7.87 0.14 9.89
C THR A 37 7.18 1.51 9.81
N PRO A 38 7.13 2.11 8.60
CA PRO A 38 6.53 3.44 8.44
C PRO A 38 5.01 3.46 8.58
N VAL A 39 4.37 2.32 8.38
CA VAL A 39 2.92 2.20 8.54
C VAL A 39 2.62 0.94 9.33
N LYS A 40 1.40 0.86 9.84
CA LYS A 40 0.94 -0.29 10.59
C LYS A 40 0.16 -1.23 9.67
N SER A 41 0.00 -2.47 10.14
CA SER A 41 -0.86 -3.41 9.43
C SER A 41 -2.27 -2.82 9.34
N GLY A 42 -2.93 -3.05 8.22
CA GLY A 42 -4.21 -2.44 7.92
C GLY A 42 -4.12 -1.23 7.02
N ALA A 43 -2.92 -0.71 6.76
CA ALA A 43 -2.76 0.42 5.84
C ALA A 43 -3.17 0.00 4.43
N LEU A 44 -3.92 0.86 3.77
CA LEU A 44 -4.42 0.62 2.42
C LEU A 44 -3.91 1.68 1.46
N MET A 45 -3.63 1.24 0.24
CA MET A 45 -3.28 2.14 -0.84
C MET A 45 -3.94 1.63 -2.10
N THR A 46 -4.26 2.54 -3.01
CA THR A 46 -4.89 2.19 -4.28
C THR A 46 -4.19 2.91 -5.41
N VAL A 47 -4.04 2.25 -6.53
CA VAL A 47 -3.56 2.86 -7.77
C VAL A 47 -4.55 2.50 -8.88
N ASN A 48 -4.82 3.44 -9.77
CA ASN A 48 -5.72 3.17 -10.89
C ASN A 48 -4.98 3.26 -12.22
N SER A 49 -5.68 2.92 -13.28
CA SER A 49 -5.09 2.89 -14.62
C SER A 49 -4.72 4.28 -15.14
N ASN A 50 -5.16 5.33 -14.49
CA ASN A 50 -4.78 6.71 -14.81
C ASN A 50 -3.56 7.16 -14.00
N LEU A 51 -2.87 6.23 -13.33
CA LEU A 51 -1.72 6.52 -12.49
C LEU A 51 -2.02 7.42 -11.30
N GLN A 52 -3.27 7.47 -10.89
CA GLN A 52 -3.66 8.18 -9.68
C GLN A 52 -3.55 7.23 -8.50
N THR A 53 -3.13 7.76 -7.37
CA THR A 53 -2.96 6.97 -6.16
C THR A 53 -3.70 7.60 -5.00
N ALA A 54 -4.08 6.79 -4.03
CA ALA A 54 -4.66 7.23 -2.78
C ALA A 54 -4.15 6.36 -1.65
N GLY A 55 -3.91 6.95 -0.50
CA GLY A 55 -3.34 6.25 0.64
C GLY A 55 -1.84 6.12 0.53
N THR A 56 -1.25 5.31 1.40
CA THR A 56 0.18 5.10 1.40
C THR A 56 0.53 3.79 2.10
N ILE A 57 1.63 3.18 1.70
CA ILE A 57 2.23 2.07 2.43
C ILE A 57 3.62 2.47 2.96
N GLY A 58 3.86 3.77 3.09
CA GLY A 58 5.06 4.26 3.73
C GLY A 58 5.91 5.21 2.91
N GLY A 59 5.66 5.29 1.61
CA GLY A 59 6.45 6.14 0.72
C GLY A 59 7.79 5.54 0.37
N GLY A 60 8.58 6.30 -0.37
CA GLY A 60 9.94 5.93 -0.70
C GLY A 60 10.06 4.91 -1.82
N CYS A 61 11.26 4.36 -1.94
CA CYS A 61 11.58 3.45 -3.05
C CYS A 61 10.76 2.17 -3.00
N THR A 62 10.55 1.65 -1.80
CA THR A 62 9.80 0.40 -1.63
C THR A 62 8.36 0.56 -2.11
N GLU A 63 7.72 1.67 -1.73
CA GLU A 63 6.37 1.94 -2.19
C GLU A 63 6.32 2.03 -3.71
N ASN A 64 7.30 2.72 -4.31
CA ASN A 64 7.33 2.88 -5.76
C ASN A 64 7.49 1.54 -6.48
N GLU A 65 8.28 0.64 -5.94
CA GLU A 65 8.45 -0.68 -6.53
C GLU A 65 7.15 -1.48 -6.51
N VAL A 66 6.46 -1.48 -5.37
CA VAL A 66 5.21 -2.23 -5.26
C VAL A 66 4.13 -1.58 -6.11
N LEU A 67 4.09 -0.25 -6.16
CA LEU A 67 3.14 0.46 -7.01
C LEU A 67 3.32 0.10 -8.48
N ARG A 68 4.56 -0.02 -8.93
CA ARG A 68 4.84 -0.39 -10.31
C ARG A 68 4.30 -1.78 -10.61
N GLU A 69 4.51 -2.72 -9.70
CA GLU A 69 3.97 -4.06 -9.87
C GLU A 69 2.45 -4.08 -9.81
N ALA A 70 1.88 -3.30 -8.90
CA ALA A 70 0.44 -3.20 -8.79
C ALA A 70 -0.18 -2.65 -10.07
N PHE A 71 0.44 -1.64 -10.65
CA PHE A 71 -0.03 -1.05 -11.89
C PHE A 71 -0.05 -2.09 -13.02
N ARG A 72 0.98 -2.93 -13.08
CA ARG A 72 1.02 -3.99 -14.10
C ARG A 72 -0.06 -5.02 -13.90
N MET A 73 -0.52 -5.21 -12.68
CA MET A 73 -1.52 -6.23 -12.37
C MET A 73 -2.93 -5.77 -12.72
N ILE A 74 -3.13 -4.48 -12.96
CA ILE A 74 -4.47 -3.96 -13.28
C ILE A 74 -4.97 -4.63 -14.56
N GLY A 75 -6.15 -5.23 -14.47
CA GLY A 75 -6.77 -5.89 -15.59
C GLY A 75 -6.37 -7.35 -15.79
N THR A 76 -5.48 -7.88 -14.94
CA THR A 76 -5.01 -9.26 -15.12
C THR A 76 -5.78 -10.27 -14.26
N GLY A 77 -6.49 -9.81 -13.26
CA GLY A 77 -7.17 -10.69 -12.32
C GLY A 77 -6.23 -11.33 -11.30
N GLU A 78 -5.00 -10.87 -11.23
CA GLU A 78 -3.99 -11.47 -10.37
C GLU A 78 -4.01 -10.92 -8.96
N GLU A 79 -3.40 -11.67 -8.06
CA GLU A 79 -3.11 -11.20 -6.71
C GLU A 79 -1.73 -11.71 -6.33
N LYS A 80 -1.02 -10.95 -5.54
CA LYS A 80 0.33 -11.29 -5.11
C LYS A 80 0.59 -10.78 -3.71
N VAL A 81 1.50 -11.43 -3.02
CA VAL A 81 2.00 -10.98 -1.73
C VAL A 81 3.47 -10.60 -1.89
N PHE A 82 3.81 -9.40 -1.46
CA PHE A 82 5.18 -8.91 -1.49
C PHE A 82 5.72 -8.85 -0.07
N SER A 83 6.93 -9.38 0.11
CA SER A 83 7.64 -9.27 1.38
C SER A 83 8.68 -8.17 1.22
N LEU A 84 8.53 -7.11 1.98
CA LEU A 84 9.38 -5.94 1.89
C LEU A 84 10.27 -5.85 3.12
N ASP A 85 11.58 -5.81 2.89
CA ASP A 85 12.55 -5.63 3.95
C ASP A 85 13.00 -4.18 3.94
N MET A 86 12.65 -3.48 5.02
CA MET A 86 12.90 -2.05 5.14
C MET A 86 14.25 -1.73 5.78
N SER A 87 15.04 -2.75 6.09
CA SER A 87 16.28 -2.54 6.83
C SER A 87 17.30 -1.70 6.06
N ASN A 88 17.21 -1.69 4.74
CA ASN A 88 18.11 -0.93 3.89
C ASN A 88 17.45 0.26 3.23
N GLU A 89 16.32 0.72 3.79
CA GLU A 89 15.58 1.80 3.19
C GLU A 89 16.26 3.15 3.35
N VAL A 90 15.95 4.01 2.42
CA VAL A 90 16.51 5.35 2.33
C VAL A 90 16.15 6.22 3.52
N ALA A 91 15.24 5.77 4.36
CA ALA A 91 14.90 6.50 5.56
C ALA A 91 16.14 6.86 6.38
N ALA A 92 17.21 6.12 6.22
CA ALA A 92 18.48 6.43 6.87
C ALA A 92 18.98 7.82 6.48
N ASP A 93 18.63 8.30 5.30
CA ASP A 93 19.03 9.62 4.85
C ASP A 93 18.38 10.73 5.68
N GLN A 94 17.31 10.41 6.36
CA GLN A 94 16.59 11.35 7.21
C GLN A 94 16.96 11.17 8.68
N GLY A 95 17.99 10.40 8.95
CA GLY A 95 18.40 10.14 10.31
C GLY A 95 17.54 9.12 11.03
N MET A 96 16.72 8.39 10.29
CA MET A 96 15.85 7.36 10.83
C MET A 96 16.25 6.02 10.26
N VAL A 97 16.16 4.99 11.08
CA VAL A 97 16.41 3.62 10.64
C VAL A 97 15.10 2.84 10.71
N CYS A 98 14.64 2.37 9.57
CA CYS A 98 13.50 1.46 9.49
C CYS A 98 14.08 0.06 9.48
N GLY A 99 13.96 -0.64 10.57
CA GLY A 99 14.52 -1.98 10.68
C GLY A 99 13.50 -3.10 10.50
N GLY A 100 12.33 -2.77 9.98
CA GLY A 100 11.24 -3.71 9.95
C GLY A 100 11.01 -4.36 8.62
N GLN A 101 10.01 -5.22 8.60
CA GLN A 101 9.55 -5.91 7.40
C GLN A 101 8.04 -5.76 7.29
N MET A 102 7.55 -5.74 6.06
CA MET A 102 6.11 -5.65 5.80
C MET A 102 5.70 -6.71 4.79
N LEU A 103 4.52 -7.25 4.99
CA LEU A 103 3.89 -8.11 4.00
C LEU A 103 2.73 -7.31 3.38
N VAL A 104 2.79 -7.15 2.08
CA VAL A 104 1.82 -6.35 1.34
C VAL A 104 1.08 -7.23 0.35
N TYR A 105 -0.23 -7.25 0.48
CA TYR A 105 -1.10 -7.98 -0.43
C TYR A 105 -1.55 -7.02 -1.53
N VAL A 106 -1.37 -7.41 -2.76
CA VAL A 106 -1.74 -6.60 -3.93
C VAL A 106 -2.72 -7.41 -4.76
N VAL A 107 -3.83 -6.79 -5.10
CA VAL A 107 -4.89 -7.47 -5.85
C VAL A 107 -5.47 -6.54 -6.90
N ASP A 108 -5.71 -7.08 -8.09
CA ASP A 108 -6.44 -6.39 -9.15
C ASP A 108 -7.93 -6.45 -8.83
N ILE A 109 -8.56 -5.32 -8.82
CA ILE A 109 -9.98 -5.23 -8.46
C ILE A 109 -10.82 -4.86 -9.67
#